data_9fc9eca82e23fac81b1df3e8473c86b9
#
_entry.id   9fc9eca82e23fac81b1df3e8473c86b9
#
_cell.length_a   1.000
_cell.length_b   1.000
_cell.length_c   1.000
_cell.angle_alpha   90.00
_cell.angle_beta   90.00
_cell.angle_gamma   90.00
#
_symmetry.space_group_name_H-M   'P 1'
#
loop_
_entity.id
_entity.type
_entity.pdbx_description
1 polymer ?
#
loop_
_entity_poly.entity_id
_entity_poly.type
_entity_poly.pdbx_seq_one_letter_code
_entity_poly.pdbx_strand_id
1 'polypeptide(L)'
;MKNRKFFINNAEKIIPPKNDSPYKRLLTIGDVHAAFDKLMSLWKKLNVTEDDLVIFLGDYLYGMGSKNIETLQWLMEHKKQKNIIFLRGNVDETYLHHLFDLNGNFFNRLNSRVVSGIKNTAVKKPSFPNKIFDFLNNLPLSYQIMIGGRQYFFCHAGINIDKPLDEQTKIYLLEHPKLKDFYQNYSGDAVIVVGHKSPKKIYKKLPQLFTNYTEKLDLTKPIKVPHRNILMLDTHAKEDGSLSCVDLLSGEIWQNDDDLNSIIFVCSGNSCRSPMAKYIMRHLLAEKNLSDKVVVDSAGCNTYGGGRLSKGAHKMLSKYHIPFDAHVSKPFNEQEYRKFKCVIALDEDMLRLAKKISGGDPDNKIRLLTDLNEHELKVEDPFHTGDYEKAYAEIKLGCMTLLTELLKK
;
A
#
# COMPACT_ATOMS: atom_id res chain seq x y z
N MET A 1 19.43 -14.35 6.33
CA MET A 1 18.28 -13.81 7.08
C MET A 1 17.30 -14.94 7.30
N LYS A 2 16.98 -15.26 8.55
CA LYS A 2 16.10 -16.40 8.86
C LYS A 2 14.66 -16.04 8.49
N ASN A 3 14.08 -16.75 7.52
CA ASN A 3 12.66 -16.68 7.20
C ASN A 3 11.85 -16.99 8.48
N ARG A 4 11.24 -15.95 9.06
CA ARG A 4 10.26 -16.15 10.12
C ARG A 4 8.99 -16.69 9.45
N LYS A 5 8.77 -18.00 9.58
CA LYS A 5 7.48 -18.63 9.32
C LYS A 5 6.47 -18.05 10.33
N PHE A 6 5.63 -17.16 9.89
CA PHE A 6 4.49 -16.69 10.67
C PHE A 6 3.31 -17.60 10.35
N PHE A 7 2.99 -18.48 11.26
CA PHE A 7 1.77 -19.29 11.18
C PHE A 7 0.55 -18.39 11.42
N ILE A 8 -0.53 -18.59 10.67
CA ILE A 8 -1.87 -18.13 11.02
C ILE A 8 -2.12 -18.62 12.43
N ASN A 9 -2.37 -17.72 13.38
CA ASN A 9 -2.45 -18.01 14.81
C ASN A 9 -3.18 -19.31 15.14
N ASN A 10 -2.63 -20.05 16.08
CA ASN A 10 -2.77 -21.46 16.42
C ASN A 10 -4.17 -22.03 16.74
N ALA A 11 -5.26 -21.39 16.39
CA ALA A 11 -6.57 -21.95 16.72
C ALA A 11 -7.04 -23.07 15.79
N GLU A 12 -6.65 -23.09 14.53
CA GLU A 12 -6.86 -24.24 13.62
C GLU A 12 -5.82 -24.16 12.49
N LYS A 13 -4.82 -25.03 12.54
CA LYS A 13 -3.93 -25.24 11.39
C LYS A 13 -4.79 -25.50 10.15
N ILE A 14 -4.61 -24.69 9.10
CA ILE A 14 -4.95 -25.17 7.77
C ILE A 14 -4.00 -26.36 7.57
N ILE A 15 -4.53 -27.59 7.69
CA ILE A 15 -3.76 -28.80 7.39
C ILE A 15 -3.48 -28.68 5.89
N PRO A 16 -2.21 -28.56 5.46
CA PRO A 16 -1.94 -28.52 4.03
C PRO A 16 -2.49 -29.81 3.43
N PRO A 17 -3.33 -29.71 2.38
CA PRO A 17 -3.79 -30.90 1.68
C PRO A 17 -2.58 -31.69 1.17
N LYS A 18 -2.70 -33.02 1.03
CA LYS A 18 -1.74 -33.79 0.27
C LYS A 18 -1.56 -33.10 -1.08
N ASN A 19 -0.33 -32.74 -1.42
CA ASN A 19 -0.04 -31.91 -2.57
C ASN A 19 -0.20 -32.72 -3.88
N ASP A 20 -1.41 -32.83 -4.35
CA ASP A 20 -1.80 -33.33 -5.67
C ASP A 20 -2.12 -32.20 -6.65
N SER A 21 -1.90 -30.94 -6.21
CA SER A 21 -1.98 -29.76 -7.04
C SER A 21 -0.88 -29.75 -8.10
N PRO A 22 -1.17 -29.36 -9.35
CA PRO A 22 -0.13 -29.11 -10.36
C PRO A 22 0.75 -27.89 -9.99
N TYR A 23 0.34 -27.10 -9.01
CA TYR A 23 1.05 -25.90 -8.56
C TYR A 23 1.81 -26.15 -7.27
N LYS A 24 2.99 -25.52 -7.17
CA LYS A 24 3.83 -25.56 -5.95
C LYS A 24 3.26 -24.68 -4.84
N ARG A 25 2.64 -23.55 -5.21
CA ARG A 25 2.00 -22.61 -4.28
C ARG A 25 0.65 -22.16 -4.83
N LEU A 26 -0.29 -21.90 -3.94
CA LEU A 26 -1.58 -21.26 -4.24
C LEU A 26 -1.60 -19.88 -3.57
N LEU A 27 -1.06 -18.89 -4.26
CA LEU A 27 -0.87 -17.54 -3.76
C LEU A 27 -2.15 -16.72 -3.96
N THR A 28 -2.66 -16.13 -2.90
CA THR A 28 -3.82 -15.25 -2.99
C THR A 28 -3.48 -13.86 -2.48
N ILE A 29 -3.76 -12.84 -3.28
CA ILE A 29 -3.45 -11.44 -2.99
C ILE A 29 -4.76 -10.67 -2.79
N GLY A 30 -4.83 -9.89 -1.69
CA GLY A 30 -5.98 -9.05 -1.35
C GLY A 30 -6.11 -7.79 -2.20
N ASP A 31 -6.95 -6.86 -1.75
CA ASP A 31 -7.31 -5.62 -2.43
C ASP A 31 -6.10 -4.70 -2.67
N VAL A 32 -5.89 -4.26 -3.92
CA VAL A 32 -4.70 -3.49 -4.32
C VAL A 32 -4.89 -1.98 -4.19
N HIS A 33 -6.06 -1.45 -4.55
CA HIS A 33 -6.45 -0.04 -4.43
C HIS A 33 -5.40 0.98 -4.93
N ALA A 34 -4.82 0.75 -6.12
CA ALA A 34 -3.77 1.59 -6.72
C ALA A 34 -2.50 1.76 -5.85
N ALA A 35 -2.26 0.86 -4.90
CA ALA A 35 -1.06 0.81 -4.08
C ALA A 35 0.10 0.12 -4.84
N PHE A 36 0.47 0.68 -6.00
CA PHE A 36 1.41 0.08 -6.95
C PHE A 36 2.77 -0.24 -6.32
N ASP A 37 3.30 0.65 -5.46
CA ASP A 37 4.61 0.41 -4.82
C ASP A 37 4.54 -0.79 -3.86
N LYS A 38 3.42 -0.93 -3.13
CA LYS A 38 3.19 -2.09 -2.26
C LYS A 38 3.06 -3.37 -3.08
N LEU A 39 2.37 -3.29 -4.23
CA LEU A 39 2.26 -4.42 -5.16
C LEU A 39 3.64 -4.85 -5.69
N MET A 40 4.48 -3.90 -6.11
CA MET A 40 5.82 -4.21 -6.61
C MET A 40 6.74 -4.78 -5.52
N SER A 41 6.68 -4.23 -4.30
CA SER A 41 7.41 -4.75 -3.15
C SER A 41 6.99 -6.19 -2.83
N LEU A 42 5.68 -6.44 -2.74
CA LEU A 42 5.16 -7.79 -2.49
C LEU A 42 5.51 -8.77 -3.62
N TRP A 43 5.31 -8.36 -4.88
CA TRP A 43 5.59 -9.19 -6.05
C TRP A 43 7.06 -9.64 -6.11
N LYS A 44 7.98 -8.73 -5.83
CA LYS A 44 9.42 -9.04 -5.74
C LYS A 44 9.72 -10.08 -4.65
N LYS A 45 9.07 -9.97 -3.48
CA LYS A 45 9.22 -10.95 -2.38
C LYS A 45 8.70 -12.33 -2.75
N LEU A 46 7.55 -12.38 -3.42
CA LEU A 46 6.92 -13.63 -3.80
C LEU A 46 7.74 -14.41 -4.80
N ASN A 47 8.56 -13.74 -5.62
CA ASN A 47 9.35 -14.37 -6.67
C ASN A 47 8.54 -15.42 -7.44
N VAL A 48 7.40 -14.97 -8.00
CA VAL A 48 6.40 -15.83 -8.65
C VAL A 48 7.00 -16.52 -9.87
N THR A 49 6.71 -17.81 -10.00
CA THR A 49 7.13 -18.66 -11.12
C THR A 49 5.91 -19.26 -11.85
N GLU A 50 6.13 -19.97 -12.95
CA GLU A 50 5.07 -20.68 -13.67
C GLU A 50 4.47 -21.84 -12.89
N ASP A 51 5.18 -22.32 -11.87
CA ASP A 51 4.71 -23.39 -10.97
C ASP A 51 3.74 -22.89 -9.88
N ASP A 52 3.51 -21.57 -9.80
CA ASP A 52 2.61 -20.97 -8.82
C ASP A 52 1.27 -20.62 -9.47
N LEU A 53 0.16 -20.85 -8.79
CA LEU A 53 -1.12 -20.24 -9.15
C LEU A 53 -1.34 -18.99 -8.30
N VAL A 54 -1.52 -17.84 -8.94
CA VAL A 54 -1.73 -16.55 -8.25
C VAL A 54 -3.15 -16.06 -8.49
N ILE A 55 -3.88 -15.73 -7.43
CA ILE A 55 -5.24 -15.22 -7.49
C ILE A 55 -5.31 -13.86 -6.80
N PHE A 56 -5.74 -12.85 -7.55
CA PHE A 56 -6.03 -11.51 -7.02
C PHE A 56 -7.51 -11.36 -6.75
N LEU A 57 -7.88 -10.83 -5.59
CA LEU A 57 -9.28 -10.75 -5.14
C LEU A 57 -10.03 -9.50 -5.62
N GLY A 58 -9.40 -8.63 -6.42
CA GLY A 58 -10.06 -7.45 -6.99
C GLY A 58 -9.69 -6.13 -6.33
N ASP A 59 -10.51 -5.11 -6.59
CA ASP A 59 -10.33 -3.74 -6.12
C ASP A 59 -8.95 -3.16 -6.49
N TYR A 60 -8.66 -3.11 -7.81
CA TYR A 60 -7.38 -2.60 -8.33
C TYR A 60 -7.29 -1.09 -8.32
N LEU A 61 -8.42 -0.40 -8.49
CA LEU A 61 -8.50 1.04 -8.64
C LEU A 61 -8.82 1.74 -7.31
N TYR A 62 -8.41 3.01 -7.20
CA TYR A 62 -8.78 3.86 -6.08
C TYR A 62 -8.86 5.34 -6.49
N GLY A 63 -10.00 5.98 -6.23
CA GLY A 63 -10.28 7.35 -6.70
C GLY A 63 -9.26 8.40 -6.30
N MET A 64 -8.68 8.27 -5.12
CA MET A 64 -7.63 9.15 -4.61
C MET A 64 -6.21 8.59 -4.83
N GLY A 65 -6.09 7.36 -5.32
CA GLY A 65 -4.80 6.73 -5.61
C GLY A 65 -4.04 7.44 -6.72
N SER A 66 -2.73 7.63 -6.54
CA SER A 66 -1.89 8.33 -7.52
C SER A 66 -1.41 7.43 -8.65
N LYS A 67 -1.34 6.12 -8.42
CA LYS A 67 -0.71 5.15 -9.35
C LYS A 67 -1.71 4.18 -10.00
N ASN A 68 -2.91 4.66 -10.32
CA ASN A 68 -3.93 3.86 -10.98
C ASN A 68 -3.50 3.37 -12.37
N ILE A 69 -2.79 4.21 -13.11
CA ILE A 69 -2.38 3.90 -14.50
C ILE A 69 -1.28 2.84 -14.50
N GLU A 70 -0.30 3.00 -13.63
CA GLU A 70 0.80 2.03 -13.45
C GLU A 70 0.25 0.68 -13.01
N THR A 71 -0.70 0.68 -12.07
CA THR A 71 -1.38 -0.55 -11.63
C THR A 71 -2.11 -1.22 -12.79
N LEU A 72 -2.95 -0.49 -13.55
CA LEU A 72 -3.67 -1.04 -14.69
C LEU A 72 -2.74 -1.60 -15.77
N GLN A 73 -1.67 -0.88 -16.09
CA GLN A 73 -0.70 -1.33 -17.09
C GLN A 73 -0.04 -2.64 -16.68
N TRP A 74 0.41 -2.72 -15.43
CA TRP A 74 1.01 -3.92 -14.88
C TRP A 74 0.06 -5.13 -14.90
N LEU A 75 -1.20 -4.94 -14.46
CA LEU A 75 -2.22 -5.99 -14.46
C LEU A 75 -2.52 -6.48 -15.90
N MET A 76 -2.68 -5.57 -16.86
CA MET A 76 -2.94 -5.92 -18.26
C MET A 76 -1.77 -6.65 -18.92
N GLU A 77 -0.53 -6.36 -18.53
CA GLU A 77 0.66 -7.10 -18.97
C GLU A 77 0.67 -8.53 -18.42
N HIS A 78 0.34 -8.70 -17.14
CA HIS A 78 0.35 -10.00 -16.46
C HIS A 78 -0.90 -10.86 -16.75
N LYS A 79 -2.01 -10.28 -17.23
CA LYS A 79 -3.21 -11.04 -17.64
C LYS A 79 -2.94 -12.13 -18.68
N LYS A 80 -1.86 -12.03 -19.43
CA LYS A 80 -1.48 -13.02 -20.45
C LYS A 80 -0.94 -14.31 -19.85
N GLN A 81 -0.52 -14.30 -18.60
CA GLN A 81 0.00 -15.47 -17.89
C GLN A 81 -1.17 -16.34 -17.42
N LYS A 82 -1.16 -17.62 -17.82
CA LYS A 82 -2.26 -18.56 -17.53
C LYS A 82 -2.40 -18.92 -16.06
N ASN A 83 -1.32 -18.75 -15.31
CA ASN A 83 -1.22 -19.03 -13.88
C ASN A 83 -1.55 -17.83 -12.99
N ILE A 84 -2.03 -16.72 -13.57
CA ILE A 84 -2.46 -15.53 -12.82
C ILE A 84 -3.93 -15.25 -13.12
N ILE A 85 -4.77 -15.27 -12.09
CA ILE A 85 -6.19 -14.99 -12.15
C ILE A 85 -6.47 -13.65 -11.46
N PHE A 86 -7.10 -12.74 -12.18
CA PHE A 86 -7.56 -11.46 -11.63
C PHE A 86 -9.07 -11.50 -11.48
N LEU A 87 -9.58 -11.43 -10.24
CA LEU A 87 -11.02 -11.31 -10.00
C LEU A 87 -11.45 -9.85 -10.04
N ARG A 88 -12.74 -9.60 -10.26
CA ARG A 88 -13.33 -8.27 -10.22
C ARG A 88 -13.73 -7.93 -8.79
N GLY A 89 -13.35 -6.72 -8.32
CA GLY A 89 -13.85 -6.14 -7.09
C GLY A 89 -15.03 -5.17 -7.33
N ASN A 90 -15.65 -4.69 -6.28
CA ASN A 90 -16.76 -3.74 -6.38
C ASN A 90 -16.32 -2.34 -6.82
N VAL A 91 -15.09 -1.94 -6.51
CA VAL A 91 -14.53 -0.68 -7.01
C VAL A 91 -14.27 -0.78 -8.52
N ASP A 92 -13.74 -1.90 -9.00
CA ASP A 92 -13.51 -2.15 -10.44
C ASP A 92 -14.82 -2.12 -11.21
N GLU A 93 -15.89 -2.73 -10.68
CA GLU A 93 -17.24 -2.69 -11.22
C GLU A 93 -17.80 -1.27 -11.28
N THR A 94 -17.62 -0.50 -10.20
CA THR A 94 -18.04 0.90 -10.13
C THR A 94 -17.33 1.73 -11.21
N TYR A 95 -16.01 1.55 -11.37
CA TYR A 95 -15.27 2.26 -12.41
C TYR A 95 -15.65 1.83 -13.82
N LEU A 96 -15.92 0.54 -14.05
CA LEU A 96 -16.41 0.06 -15.34
C LEU A 96 -17.68 0.81 -15.77
N HIS A 97 -18.67 0.93 -14.89
CA HIS A 97 -19.93 1.61 -15.17
C HIS A 97 -19.85 3.14 -15.23
N HIS A 98 -18.87 3.75 -14.57
CA HIS A 98 -18.70 5.21 -14.59
C HIS A 98 -17.75 5.71 -15.69
N LEU A 99 -16.88 4.84 -16.21
CA LEU A 99 -15.93 5.21 -17.25
C LEU A 99 -16.39 4.83 -18.66
N PHE A 100 -17.29 3.83 -18.77
CA PHE A 100 -17.69 3.28 -20.08
C PHE A 100 -19.22 3.15 -20.15
N ASP A 101 -19.76 3.38 -21.36
CA ASP A 101 -21.14 3.06 -21.67
C ASP A 101 -21.32 1.54 -21.92
N LEU A 102 -22.55 1.11 -22.18
CA LEU A 102 -22.87 -0.29 -22.47
C LEU A 102 -22.17 -0.85 -23.72
N ASN A 103 -21.73 0.03 -24.63
CA ASN A 103 -21.01 -0.32 -25.84
C ASN A 103 -19.47 -0.24 -25.66
N GLY A 104 -18.99 0.06 -24.43
CA GLY A 104 -17.57 0.20 -24.12
C GLY A 104 -16.96 1.53 -24.53
N ASN A 105 -17.73 2.52 -24.94
CA ASN A 105 -17.21 3.84 -25.24
C ASN A 105 -16.82 4.56 -23.96
N PHE A 106 -15.63 5.14 -23.95
CA PHE A 106 -15.13 5.91 -22.81
C PHE A 106 -15.92 7.21 -22.66
N PHE A 107 -16.63 7.35 -21.54
CA PHE A 107 -17.28 8.60 -21.15
C PHE A 107 -16.93 8.97 -19.72
N ASN A 108 -17.07 10.22 -19.35
CA ASN A 108 -16.64 10.71 -18.06
C ASN A 108 -17.84 11.18 -17.23
N ARG A 109 -18.20 10.43 -16.21
CA ARG A 109 -19.15 10.87 -15.15
C ARG A 109 -18.46 11.24 -13.83
N LEU A 110 -17.16 10.95 -13.70
CA LEU A 110 -16.40 11.19 -12.46
C LEU A 110 -15.23 12.14 -12.71
N ASN A 111 -15.14 13.17 -11.89
CA ASN A 111 -13.93 14.00 -11.82
C ASN A 111 -12.96 13.34 -10.83
N SER A 112 -12.16 12.37 -11.29
CA SER A 112 -11.22 11.61 -10.45
C SER A 112 -9.83 11.54 -11.07
N ARG A 113 -8.82 11.25 -10.24
CA ARG A 113 -7.43 11.04 -10.71
C ARG A 113 -7.33 9.88 -11.69
N VAL A 114 -8.18 8.85 -11.56
CA VAL A 114 -8.27 7.73 -12.50
C VAL A 114 -8.61 8.25 -13.90
N VAL A 115 -9.66 9.04 -14.01
CA VAL A 115 -10.12 9.61 -15.29
C VAL A 115 -9.07 10.50 -15.93
N SER A 116 -8.48 11.40 -15.14
CA SER A 116 -7.40 12.28 -15.64
C SER A 116 -6.21 11.48 -16.14
N GLY A 117 -5.81 10.44 -15.41
CA GLY A 117 -4.73 9.53 -15.81
C GLY A 117 -5.04 8.80 -17.12
N ILE A 118 -6.25 8.27 -17.27
CA ILE A 118 -6.67 7.58 -18.52
C ILE A 118 -6.66 8.55 -19.71
N LYS A 119 -7.22 9.76 -19.55
CA LYS A 119 -7.23 10.79 -20.60
C LYS A 119 -5.81 11.18 -21.03
N ASN A 120 -4.93 11.46 -20.06
CA ASN A 120 -3.55 11.85 -20.35
C ASN A 120 -2.78 10.73 -21.07
N THR A 121 -3.04 9.48 -20.70
CA THR A 121 -2.41 8.32 -21.35
C THR A 121 -2.99 8.11 -22.77
N ALA A 122 -4.29 8.34 -22.95
CA ALA A 122 -4.96 8.19 -24.25
C ALA A 122 -4.44 9.18 -25.31
N VAL A 123 -3.92 10.34 -24.91
CA VAL A 123 -3.27 11.29 -25.84
C VAL A 123 -2.12 10.63 -26.59
N LYS A 124 -1.31 9.81 -25.92
CA LYS A 124 -0.17 9.09 -26.52
C LYS A 124 -0.53 7.69 -27.01
N LYS A 125 -1.55 7.08 -26.43
CA LYS A 125 -2.01 5.71 -26.71
C LYS A 125 -3.55 5.71 -26.85
N PRO A 126 -4.12 6.07 -28.02
CA PRO A 126 -5.57 6.23 -28.19
C PRO A 126 -6.39 4.97 -27.88
N SER A 127 -5.83 3.77 -28.07
CA SER A 127 -6.48 2.50 -27.75
C SER A 127 -6.48 2.15 -26.23
N PHE A 128 -5.87 2.97 -25.38
CA PHE A 128 -5.71 2.66 -23.96
C PHE A 128 -7.04 2.54 -23.22
N PRO A 129 -8.04 3.42 -23.41
CA PRO A 129 -9.36 3.27 -22.78
C PRO A 129 -10.04 1.95 -23.15
N ASN A 130 -10.01 1.55 -24.44
CA ASN A 130 -10.62 0.29 -24.87
C ASN A 130 -9.94 -0.92 -24.23
N LYS A 131 -8.62 -0.90 -24.07
CA LYS A 131 -7.89 -1.96 -23.37
C LYS A 131 -8.28 -2.06 -21.89
N ILE A 132 -8.54 -0.93 -21.23
CA ILE A 132 -9.04 -0.91 -19.85
C ILE A 132 -10.44 -1.50 -19.79
N PHE A 133 -11.34 -1.09 -20.70
CA PHE A 133 -12.68 -1.65 -20.80
C PHE A 133 -12.63 -3.18 -20.99
N ASP A 134 -11.88 -3.66 -21.96
CA ASP A 134 -11.72 -5.08 -22.22
C ASP A 134 -11.14 -5.84 -21.04
N PHE A 135 -10.18 -5.22 -20.33
CA PHE A 135 -9.62 -5.81 -19.12
C PHE A 135 -10.67 -5.94 -18.02
N LEU A 136 -11.27 -4.83 -17.59
CA LEU A 136 -12.23 -4.80 -16.48
C LEU A 136 -13.50 -5.60 -16.77
N ASN A 137 -14.03 -5.51 -18.02
CA ASN A 137 -15.26 -6.18 -18.40
C ASN A 137 -15.12 -7.72 -18.47
N ASN A 138 -13.91 -8.22 -18.73
CA ASN A 138 -13.65 -9.65 -18.80
C ASN A 138 -13.07 -10.25 -17.48
N LEU A 139 -13.01 -9.49 -16.38
CA LEU A 139 -12.63 -10.05 -15.10
C LEU A 139 -13.72 -10.98 -14.57
N PRO A 140 -13.39 -12.23 -14.19
CA PRO A 140 -14.34 -13.13 -13.54
C PRO A 140 -14.73 -12.60 -12.15
N LEU A 141 -15.94 -12.96 -11.69
CA LEU A 141 -16.45 -12.60 -10.37
C LEU A 141 -16.01 -13.56 -9.27
N SER A 142 -15.69 -14.79 -9.65
CA SER A 142 -15.23 -15.85 -8.75
C SER A 142 -14.31 -16.81 -9.49
N TYR A 143 -13.54 -17.55 -8.72
CA TYR A 143 -12.75 -18.68 -9.19
C TYR A 143 -12.84 -19.81 -8.19
N GLN A 144 -12.81 -21.07 -8.65
CA GLN A 144 -12.82 -22.23 -7.75
C GLN A 144 -11.84 -23.28 -8.21
N ILE A 145 -11.26 -23.99 -7.27
CA ILE A 145 -10.33 -25.08 -7.51
C ILE A 145 -10.42 -26.15 -6.41
N MET A 146 -10.22 -27.40 -6.80
CA MET A 146 -10.06 -28.53 -5.87
C MET A 146 -8.58 -28.83 -5.71
N ILE A 147 -8.10 -28.90 -4.48
CA ILE A 147 -6.71 -29.26 -4.17
C ILE A 147 -6.72 -30.17 -2.93
N GLY A 148 -6.15 -31.35 -3.04
CA GLY A 148 -6.10 -32.32 -1.95
C GLY A 148 -7.47 -32.70 -1.41
N GLY A 149 -8.47 -32.83 -2.27
CA GLY A 149 -9.85 -33.11 -1.89
C GLY A 149 -10.58 -31.96 -1.19
N ARG A 150 -9.95 -30.78 -1.08
CA ARG A 150 -10.54 -29.58 -0.48
C ARG A 150 -10.89 -28.56 -1.56
N GLN A 151 -12.13 -28.03 -1.49
CA GLN A 151 -12.59 -26.97 -2.39
C GLN A 151 -12.21 -25.61 -1.85
N TYR A 152 -11.61 -24.78 -2.72
CA TYR A 152 -11.36 -23.36 -2.48
C TYR A 152 -12.23 -22.55 -3.43
N PHE A 153 -12.90 -21.56 -2.88
CA PHE A 153 -13.75 -20.63 -3.64
C PHE A 153 -13.28 -19.20 -3.37
N PHE A 154 -12.90 -18.50 -4.41
CA PHE A 154 -12.39 -17.14 -4.36
C PHE A 154 -13.41 -16.17 -4.91
N CYS A 155 -13.70 -15.11 -4.18
CA CYS A 155 -14.52 -14.00 -4.62
C CYS A 155 -14.12 -12.73 -3.88
N HIS A 156 -14.59 -11.57 -4.35
CA HIS A 156 -14.20 -10.32 -3.73
C HIS A 156 -14.82 -10.14 -2.33
N ALA A 157 -16.15 -10.29 -2.16
CA ALA A 157 -16.81 -9.92 -0.91
C ALA A 157 -17.39 -11.10 -0.09
N GLY A 158 -17.85 -12.17 -0.73
CA GLY A 158 -18.44 -13.32 -0.05
C GLY A 158 -19.48 -14.04 -0.90
N ILE A 159 -20.27 -14.90 -0.27
CA ILE A 159 -21.27 -15.75 -0.93
C ILE A 159 -22.64 -15.63 -0.25
N ASN A 160 -23.70 -15.92 -0.99
CA ASN A 160 -24.99 -16.24 -0.38
C ASN A 160 -24.95 -17.66 0.19
N ILE A 161 -25.03 -17.80 1.51
CA ILE A 161 -24.93 -19.09 2.21
C ILE A 161 -26.12 -20.01 1.93
N ASP A 162 -27.24 -19.45 1.44
CA ASP A 162 -28.46 -20.19 1.13
C ASP A 162 -28.44 -20.76 -0.31
N LYS A 163 -27.36 -20.54 -1.07
CA LYS A 163 -27.24 -20.98 -2.46
C LYS A 163 -25.95 -21.78 -2.69
N PRO A 164 -25.98 -22.76 -3.62
CA PRO A 164 -24.78 -23.44 -4.11
C PRO A 164 -23.72 -22.45 -4.64
N LEU A 165 -22.45 -22.88 -4.64
CA LEU A 165 -21.33 -22.03 -5.06
C LEU A 165 -21.37 -21.64 -6.55
N ASP A 166 -21.97 -22.46 -7.39
CA ASP A 166 -22.17 -22.24 -8.83
C ASP A 166 -23.37 -21.36 -9.15
N GLU A 167 -24.26 -21.11 -8.17
CA GLU A 167 -25.45 -20.28 -8.32
C GLU A 167 -25.33 -18.90 -7.64
N GLN A 168 -24.10 -18.49 -7.31
CA GLN A 168 -23.87 -17.21 -6.65
C GLN A 168 -24.20 -16.03 -7.56
N THR A 169 -24.75 -14.97 -6.96
CA THR A 169 -25.11 -13.76 -7.70
C THR A 169 -24.05 -12.66 -7.52
N LYS A 170 -23.91 -11.83 -8.54
CA LYS A 170 -22.95 -10.74 -8.61
C LYS A 170 -22.93 -9.85 -7.35
N ILE A 171 -24.13 -9.52 -6.82
CA ILE A 171 -24.22 -8.64 -5.65
C ILE A 171 -23.59 -9.26 -4.39
N TYR A 172 -23.71 -10.57 -4.19
CA TYR A 172 -23.06 -11.24 -3.07
C TYR A 172 -21.55 -11.36 -3.27
N LEU A 173 -21.12 -11.63 -4.50
CA LEU A 173 -19.72 -11.78 -4.83
C LEU A 173 -18.93 -10.46 -4.73
N LEU A 174 -19.57 -9.30 -5.00
CA LEU A 174 -18.91 -7.99 -5.04
C LEU A 174 -19.16 -7.11 -3.80
N GLU A 175 -20.37 -7.11 -3.21
CA GLU A 175 -20.74 -6.15 -2.15
C GLU A 175 -21.25 -6.81 -0.87
N HIS A 176 -21.80 -7.99 -0.98
CA HIS A 176 -22.36 -8.82 0.08
C HIS A 176 -23.38 -8.12 0.99
N PRO A 177 -24.66 -8.04 0.58
CA PRO A 177 -25.71 -7.31 1.33
C PRO A 177 -26.03 -7.91 2.71
N LYS A 178 -25.77 -9.21 2.91
CA LYS A 178 -25.99 -9.93 4.18
C LYS A 178 -24.66 -10.34 4.85
N LEU A 179 -23.72 -9.42 4.94
CA LEU A 179 -22.36 -9.67 5.44
C LEU A 179 -22.32 -10.36 6.81
N LYS A 180 -23.22 -9.97 7.73
CA LYS A 180 -23.32 -10.55 9.07
C LYS A 180 -23.63 -12.05 9.00
N ASP A 181 -24.62 -12.44 8.20
CA ASP A 181 -25.02 -13.83 8.05
C ASP A 181 -23.90 -14.69 7.50
N PHE A 182 -23.18 -14.20 6.49
CA PHE A 182 -22.04 -14.89 5.91
C PHE A 182 -20.96 -15.22 6.96
N TYR A 183 -20.48 -14.22 7.68
CA TYR A 183 -19.42 -14.44 8.65
C TYR A 183 -19.86 -15.24 9.88
N GLN A 184 -21.10 -15.16 10.29
CA GLN A 184 -21.60 -15.86 11.48
C GLN A 184 -22.09 -17.27 11.21
N ASN A 185 -22.68 -17.51 10.04
CA ASN A 185 -23.50 -18.70 9.80
C ASN A 185 -22.93 -19.64 8.72
N TYR A 186 -21.91 -19.21 7.94
CA TYR A 186 -21.29 -20.12 6.98
C TYR A 186 -20.68 -21.34 7.67
N SER A 187 -21.14 -22.54 7.28
CA SER A 187 -20.70 -23.85 7.83
C SER A 187 -20.33 -24.85 6.75
N GLY A 188 -20.17 -24.42 5.49
CA GLY A 188 -19.79 -25.29 4.38
C GLY A 188 -18.35 -25.77 4.45
N ASP A 189 -18.05 -26.88 3.76
CA ASP A 189 -16.72 -27.49 3.72
C ASP A 189 -15.73 -26.72 2.86
N ALA A 190 -16.21 -26.00 1.84
CA ALA A 190 -15.36 -25.19 0.98
C ALA A 190 -14.71 -24.05 1.75
N VAL A 191 -13.44 -23.74 1.45
CA VAL A 191 -12.74 -22.57 1.98
C VAL A 191 -13.10 -21.38 1.11
N ILE A 192 -13.81 -20.40 1.68
CA ILE A 192 -14.17 -19.15 1.01
C ILE A 192 -13.08 -18.11 1.28
N VAL A 193 -12.46 -17.60 0.23
CA VAL A 193 -11.34 -16.64 0.32
C VAL A 193 -11.80 -15.29 -0.20
N VAL A 194 -11.74 -14.25 0.66
CA VAL A 194 -12.32 -12.93 0.38
C VAL A 194 -11.39 -11.77 0.68
N GLY A 195 -11.61 -10.66 -0.02
CA GLY A 195 -11.10 -9.33 0.23
C GLY A 195 -12.14 -8.38 0.85
N HIS A 196 -12.35 -7.20 0.26
CA HIS A 196 -13.43 -6.24 0.47
C HIS A 196 -13.55 -5.62 1.88
N LYS A 197 -13.49 -6.39 2.93
CA LYS A 197 -13.59 -5.92 4.32
C LYS A 197 -12.40 -6.40 5.12
N SER A 198 -11.68 -5.43 5.69
CA SER A 198 -10.51 -5.77 6.52
C SER A 198 -10.92 -6.48 7.82
N PRO A 199 -10.03 -7.33 8.35
CA PRO A 199 -10.20 -7.96 9.65
C PRO A 199 -10.58 -6.97 10.75
N LYS A 200 -9.95 -5.78 10.77
CA LYS A 200 -10.25 -4.69 11.72
C LYS A 200 -11.71 -4.20 11.62
N LYS A 201 -12.25 -4.08 10.39
CA LYS A 201 -13.66 -3.67 10.18
C LYS A 201 -14.64 -4.75 10.61
N ILE A 202 -14.33 -6.02 10.32
CA ILE A 202 -15.17 -7.15 10.74
C ILE A 202 -15.12 -7.31 12.25
N TYR A 203 -13.95 -7.24 12.87
CA TYR A 203 -13.80 -7.26 14.32
C TYR A 203 -14.63 -6.17 15.01
N LYS A 204 -14.59 -4.94 14.50
CA LYS A 204 -15.41 -3.84 15.04
C LYS A 204 -16.91 -4.08 14.93
N LYS A 205 -17.37 -4.72 13.85
CA LYS A 205 -18.81 -4.97 13.61
C LYS A 205 -19.33 -6.25 14.27
N LEU A 206 -18.50 -7.25 14.41
CA LEU A 206 -18.83 -8.59 14.87
C LEU A 206 -17.78 -9.10 15.87
N PRO A 207 -17.53 -8.39 16.99
CA PRO A 207 -16.50 -8.77 17.95
C PRO A 207 -16.72 -10.15 18.55
N GLN A 208 -17.99 -10.61 18.65
CA GLN A 208 -18.34 -11.92 19.18
C GLN A 208 -17.77 -13.11 18.35
N LEU A 209 -17.40 -12.90 17.09
CA LEU A 209 -16.73 -13.94 16.29
C LEU A 209 -15.33 -14.26 16.81
N PHE A 210 -14.73 -13.38 17.59
CA PHE A 210 -13.34 -13.43 18.01
C PHE A 210 -13.18 -13.58 19.53
N THR A 211 -14.26 -13.85 20.29
CA THR A 211 -14.22 -13.92 21.76
C THR A 211 -13.39 -15.07 22.32
N ASN A 212 -13.19 -16.13 21.56
CA ASN A 212 -12.44 -17.33 21.96
C ASN A 212 -10.96 -17.31 21.54
N TYR A 213 -10.46 -16.17 21.02
CA TYR A 213 -9.04 -16.03 20.78
C TYR A 213 -8.31 -15.82 22.10
N THR A 214 -7.45 -16.76 22.46
CA THR A 214 -6.61 -16.71 23.67
C THR A 214 -5.34 -15.87 23.49
N GLU A 215 -4.96 -15.61 22.23
CA GLU A 215 -3.80 -14.81 21.88
C GLU A 215 -4.21 -13.44 21.33
N LYS A 216 -3.31 -12.44 21.43
CA LYS A 216 -3.53 -11.11 20.89
C LYS A 216 -3.68 -11.19 19.35
N LEU A 217 -4.89 -10.93 18.86
CA LEU A 217 -5.23 -10.97 17.45
C LEU A 217 -4.54 -9.83 16.68
N ASP A 218 -3.74 -10.16 15.69
CA ASP A 218 -3.11 -9.17 14.79
C ASP A 218 -4.02 -8.87 13.60
N LEU A 219 -4.84 -7.81 13.75
CA LEU A 219 -5.80 -7.39 12.75
C LEU A 219 -5.18 -6.70 11.51
N THR A 220 -3.86 -6.59 11.48
CA THR A 220 -3.11 -6.05 10.33
C THR A 220 -2.73 -7.13 9.31
N LYS A 221 -3.01 -8.38 9.63
CA LYS A 221 -2.72 -9.57 8.80
C LYS A 221 -4.00 -10.22 8.28
N PRO A 222 -3.88 -11.06 7.23
CA PRO A 222 -4.93 -11.98 6.83
C PRO A 222 -5.40 -12.85 7.99
N ILE A 223 -6.70 -13.05 8.12
CA ILE A 223 -7.28 -13.80 9.23
C ILE A 223 -8.29 -14.83 8.73
N LYS A 224 -8.16 -16.07 9.24
CA LYS A 224 -9.23 -17.07 9.15
C LYS A 224 -10.28 -16.74 10.23
N VAL A 225 -11.55 -16.68 9.83
CA VAL A 225 -12.66 -16.48 10.76
C VAL A 225 -12.76 -17.70 11.68
N PRO A 226 -12.82 -17.52 13.01
CA PRO A 226 -12.88 -18.64 13.97
C PRO A 226 -14.04 -19.58 13.66
N HIS A 227 -13.78 -20.89 13.73
CA HIS A 227 -14.75 -21.96 13.49
C HIS A 227 -15.48 -21.87 12.13
N ARG A 228 -14.94 -21.12 11.16
CA ARG A 228 -15.48 -20.99 9.80
C ARG A 228 -14.38 -21.23 8.76
N ASN A 229 -14.78 -21.78 7.63
CA ASN A 229 -13.90 -21.91 6.47
C ASN A 229 -13.89 -20.61 5.62
N ILE A 230 -13.65 -19.48 6.29
CA ILE A 230 -13.56 -18.16 5.65
C ILE A 230 -12.20 -17.55 5.95
N LEU A 231 -11.48 -17.12 4.91
CA LEU A 231 -10.20 -16.41 5.01
C LEU A 231 -10.37 -14.98 4.45
N MET A 232 -10.01 -13.98 5.26
CA MET A 232 -10.06 -12.55 4.92
C MET A 232 -8.65 -12.04 4.60
N LEU A 233 -8.48 -11.39 3.44
CA LEU A 233 -7.19 -10.89 2.96
C LEU A 233 -7.10 -9.37 2.78
N ASP A 234 -8.19 -8.60 2.82
CA ASP A 234 -8.09 -7.13 2.73
C ASP A 234 -7.42 -6.57 3.99
N THR A 235 -6.15 -6.22 3.90
CA THR A 235 -5.35 -5.63 4.97
C THR A 235 -5.12 -4.13 4.80
N HIS A 236 -6.03 -3.45 4.07
CA HIS A 236 -6.07 -1.99 3.91
C HIS A 236 -4.89 -1.39 3.13
N ALA A 237 -4.49 -2.01 2.03
CA ALA A 237 -3.36 -1.54 1.20
C ALA A 237 -3.46 -0.08 0.74
N LYS A 238 -4.68 0.46 0.58
CA LYS A 238 -4.95 1.83 0.12
C LYS A 238 -4.53 2.95 1.07
N GLU A 239 -4.37 2.63 2.35
CA GLU A 239 -4.07 3.60 3.42
C GLU A 239 -2.74 3.24 4.10
N ASP A 240 -2.76 3.15 5.40
CA ASP A 240 -1.63 2.80 6.27
C ASP A 240 -1.41 1.29 6.43
N GLY A 241 -2.30 0.47 5.88
CA GLY A 241 -2.18 -0.99 5.92
C GLY A 241 -1.25 -1.55 4.86
N SER A 242 -1.04 -2.86 4.90
CA SER A 242 -0.17 -3.60 3.98
C SER A 242 -0.98 -4.30 2.89
N LEU A 243 -0.38 -4.53 1.73
CA LEU A 243 -0.87 -5.49 0.76
C LEU A 243 -0.39 -6.88 1.16
N SER A 244 -1.31 -7.81 1.31
CA SER A 244 -1.02 -9.16 1.81
C SER A 244 -1.21 -10.22 0.75
N CYS A 245 -0.38 -11.26 0.83
CA CYS A 245 -0.51 -12.51 0.11
C CYS A 245 -0.50 -13.67 1.10
N VAL A 246 -1.29 -14.70 0.83
CA VAL A 246 -1.27 -15.98 1.56
C VAL A 246 -1.04 -17.10 0.56
N ASP A 247 -0.10 -17.99 0.84
CA ASP A 247 -0.07 -19.30 0.20
C ASP A 247 -1.01 -20.24 0.95
N LEU A 248 -2.09 -20.64 0.30
CA LEU A 248 -3.12 -21.47 0.91
C LEU A 248 -2.68 -22.92 1.11
N LEU A 249 -1.58 -23.37 0.50
CA LEU A 249 -1.04 -24.71 0.66
C LEU A 249 -0.12 -24.80 1.88
N SER A 250 0.72 -23.80 2.11
CA SER A 250 1.65 -23.77 3.26
C SER A 250 1.13 -22.98 4.46
N GLY A 251 0.15 -22.09 4.26
CA GLY A 251 -0.30 -21.13 5.25
C GLY A 251 0.68 -19.96 5.46
N GLU A 252 1.71 -19.83 4.63
CA GLU A 252 2.67 -18.73 4.74
C GLU A 252 2.04 -17.41 4.30
N ILE A 253 2.33 -16.35 5.05
CA ILE A 253 1.81 -15.00 4.80
C ILE A 253 2.97 -14.08 4.43
N TRP A 254 2.82 -13.37 3.31
CA TRP A 254 3.68 -12.27 2.91
C TRP A 254 2.91 -10.97 2.95
N GLN A 255 3.57 -9.93 3.38
CA GLN A 255 3.10 -8.56 3.21
C GLN A 255 4.17 -7.78 2.47
N ASN A 256 3.76 -6.73 1.74
CA ASN A 256 4.76 -5.80 1.22
C ASN A 256 5.68 -5.39 2.37
N ASP A 257 6.92 -5.06 2.06
CA ASP A 257 7.80 -4.54 3.09
C ASP A 257 7.17 -3.26 3.65
N ASP A 258 6.65 -3.36 4.89
CA ASP A 258 6.42 -2.21 5.73
C ASP A 258 7.76 -1.52 6.08
N ASP A 259 8.85 -2.15 5.69
CA ASP A 259 10.23 -1.72 5.82
C ASP A 259 10.70 -0.74 4.75
N LEU A 260 9.82 -0.21 3.89
CA LEU A 260 10.11 1.09 3.34
C LEU A 260 10.01 2.09 4.51
N ASN A 261 11.11 2.20 5.24
CA ASN A 261 11.29 3.33 6.11
C ASN A 261 10.96 4.56 5.26
N SER A 262 9.87 5.23 5.57
CA SER A 262 9.48 6.41 4.84
C SER A 262 9.69 7.63 5.74
N ILE A 263 10.49 8.56 5.25
CA ILE A 263 10.92 9.73 5.99
C ILE A 263 10.45 10.97 5.26
N ILE A 264 9.80 11.88 5.96
CA ILE A 264 9.52 13.21 5.44
C ILE A 264 10.20 14.26 6.32
N PHE A 265 11.02 15.11 5.69
CA PHE A 265 11.62 16.27 6.36
C PHE A 265 10.70 17.46 6.25
N VAL A 266 10.49 18.19 7.36
CA VAL A 266 9.62 19.37 7.38
C VAL A 266 10.34 20.62 7.86
N CYS A 267 10.15 21.73 7.13
CA CYS A 267 10.59 23.06 7.50
C CYS A 267 9.46 24.07 7.25
N SER A 268 9.71 25.36 7.33
CA SER A 268 8.67 26.36 7.09
C SER A 268 8.15 26.34 5.65
N GLY A 269 8.95 26.77 4.68
CA GLY A 269 8.51 27.01 3.30
C GLY A 269 8.72 25.84 2.32
N ASN A 270 9.38 24.76 2.69
CA ASN A 270 9.78 23.65 1.80
C ASN A 270 10.56 24.11 0.55
N SER A 271 11.40 25.13 0.71
CA SER A 271 12.22 25.65 -0.38
C SER A 271 13.74 25.60 -0.08
N CYS A 272 14.12 25.39 1.18
CA CYS A 272 15.52 25.42 1.59
C CYS A 272 15.92 24.20 2.43
N ARG A 273 15.73 24.21 3.76
CA ARG A 273 16.22 23.19 4.69
C ARG A 273 15.69 21.80 4.42
N SER A 274 14.36 21.62 4.37
CA SER A 274 13.78 20.29 4.18
C SER A 274 14.06 19.68 2.79
N PRO A 275 14.11 20.44 1.67
CA PRO A 275 14.60 19.87 0.41
C PRO A 275 16.09 19.49 0.44
N MET A 276 16.94 20.28 1.09
CA MET A 276 18.36 19.89 1.26
C MET A 276 18.45 18.56 2.02
N ALA A 277 17.73 18.41 3.14
CA ALA A 277 17.70 17.17 3.91
C ALA A 277 17.21 15.97 3.07
N LYS A 278 16.15 16.15 2.29
CA LYS A 278 15.64 15.16 1.35
C LYS A 278 16.70 14.66 0.38
N TYR A 279 17.40 15.56 -0.30
CA TYR A 279 18.37 15.17 -1.32
C TYR A 279 19.65 14.62 -0.72
N ILE A 280 20.13 15.17 0.41
CA ILE A 280 21.26 14.61 1.15
C ILE A 280 20.95 13.17 1.61
N MET A 281 19.77 12.95 2.21
CA MET A 281 19.39 11.62 2.67
C MET A 281 19.26 10.62 1.52
N ARG A 282 18.68 11.03 0.38
CA ARG A 282 18.61 10.18 -0.83
C ARG A 282 19.99 9.81 -1.35
N HIS A 283 20.94 10.75 -1.33
CA HIS A 283 22.32 10.50 -1.75
C HIS A 283 23.01 9.50 -0.81
N LEU A 284 22.90 9.69 0.50
CA LEU A 284 23.45 8.78 1.51
C LEU A 284 22.86 7.36 1.39
N LEU A 285 21.56 7.25 1.11
CA LEU A 285 20.91 5.95 0.88
C LEU A 285 21.40 5.27 -0.40
N ALA A 286 21.67 6.05 -1.46
CA ALA A 286 22.21 5.53 -2.72
C ALA A 286 23.62 4.97 -2.52
N GLU A 287 24.49 5.66 -1.76
CA GLU A 287 25.84 5.17 -1.42
C GLU A 287 25.82 3.84 -0.65
N LYS A 288 24.72 3.55 0.06
CA LYS A 288 24.51 2.29 0.81
C LYS A 288 23.66 1.25 0.07
N ASN A 289 23.30 1.49 -1.19
CA ASN A 289 22.38 0.64 -1.97
C ASN A 289 21.01 0.43 -1.27
N LEU A 290 20.50 1.48 -0.61
CA LEU A 290 19.22 1.48 0.13
C LEU A 290 18.14 2.34 -0.53
N SER A 291 18.36 2.89 -1.72
CA SER A 291 17.42 3.76 -2.43
C SER A 291 16.05 3.13 -2.61
N ASP A 292 15.99 1.81 -2.82
CA ASP A 292 14.76 1.04 -3.00
C ASP A 292 14.08 0.66 -1.66
N LYS A 293 14.78 0.90 -0.53
CA LYS A 293 14.30 0.47 0.80
C LYS A 293 13.79 1.62 1.66
N VAL A 294 14.06 2.87 1.29
CA VAL A 294 13.66 4.05 2.06
C VAL A 294 13.10 5.12 1.14
N VAL A 295 11.83 5.46 1.33
CA VAL A 295 11.21 6.59 0.65
C VAL A 295 11.52 7.87 1.41
N VAL A 296 12.12 8.86 0.73
CA VAL A 296 12.45 10.15 1.33
C VAL A 296 11.77 11.28 0.57
N ASP A 297 11.06 12.14 1.32
CA ASP A 297 10.43 13.33 0.76
C ASP A 297 10.54 14.53 1.71
N SER A 298 10.01 15.68 1.30
CA SER A 298 10.00 16.90 2.10
C SER A 298 8.72 17.71 1.92
N ALA A 299 8.31 18.45 2.96
CA ALA A 299 7.15 19.34 2.93
C ALA A 299 7.39 20.58 3.79
N GLY A 300 6.48 21.57 3.71
CA GLY A 300 6.53 22.79 4.50
C GLY A 300 5.30 22.95 5.39
N CYS A 301 5.52 23.37 6.63
CA CYS A 301 4.45 23.58 7.57
C CYS A 301 3.72 24.93 7.37
N ASN A 302 4.37 25.91 6.71
CA ASN A 302 3.86 27.25 6.45
C ASN A 302 3.89 27.60 4.96
N THR A 303 3.39 26.73 4.09
CA THR A 303 3.37 26.99 2.66
C THR A 303 2.10 26.44 2.01
N TYR A 304 1.65 27.10 0.98
CA TYR A 304 0.60 26.60 0.08
C TYR A 304 1.15 25.74 -1.07
N GLY A 305 2.47 25.66 -1.19
CA GLY A 305 3.15 24.92 -2.25
C GLY A 305 3.49 25.78 -3.48
N GLY A 306 4.05 25.13 -4.52
CA GLY A 306 4.36 25.77 -5.81
C GLY A 306 5.73 26.49 -5.88
N GLY A 307 6.40 26.70 -4.75
CA GLY A 307 7.72 27.32 -4.71
C GLY A 307 8.84 26.39 -5.23
N ARG A 308 9.89 26.99 -5.76
CA ARG A 308 11.08 26.26 -6.23
C ARG A 308 12.14 26.15 -5.13
N LEU A 309 13.17 25.34 -5.37
CA LEU A 309 14.36 25.28 -4.54
C LEU A 309 15.03 26.66 -4.47
N SER A 310 15.38 27.11 -3.27
CA SER A 310 16.05 28.41 -3.08
C SER A 310 17.43 28.40 -3.74
N LYS A 311 17.88 29.58 -4.19
CA LYS A 311 19.22 29.71 -4.84
C LYS A 311 20.36 29.23 -3.93
N GLY A 312 20.26 29.48 -2.61
CA GLY A 312 21.25 29.03 -1.65
C GLY A 312 21.28 27.50 -1.50
N ALA A 313 20.11 26.87 -1.36
CA ALA A 313 20.03 25.41 -1.30
C ALA A 313 20.52 24.76 -2.61
N HIS A 314 20.14 25.31 -3.76
CA HIS A 314 20.66 24.88 -5.06
C HIS A 314 22.19 24.94 -5.11
N LYS A 315 22.79 26.08 -4.68
CA LYS A 315 24.24 26.27 -4.65
C LYS A 315 24.93 25.23 -3.76
N MET A 316 24.37 24.93 -2.58
CA MET A 316 24.94 23.93 -1.66
C MET A 316 24.89 22.51 -2.23
N LEU A 317 23.73 22.08 -2.72
CA LEU A 317 23.60 20.75 -3.33
C LEU A 317 24.55 20.57 -4.52
N SER A 318 24.67 21.61 -5.39
CA SER A 318 25.62 21.59 -6.52
C SER A 318 27.07 21.57 -6.05
N LYS A 319 27.45 22.37 -5.06
CA LYS A 319 28.81 22.44 -4.49
C LYS A 319 29.28 21.08 -3.96
N TYR A 320 28.37 20.35 -3.33
CA TYR A 320 28.67 19.04 -2.74
C TYR A 320 28.29 17.86 -3.62
N HIS A 321 28.00 18.10 -4.90
CA HIS A 321 27.69 17.07 -5.90
C HIS A 321 26.51 16.17 -5.49
N ILE A 322 25.56 16.69 -4.72
CA ILE A 322 24.33 15.98 -4.34
C ILE A 322 23.34 16.02 -5.50
N PRO A 323 22.93 14.88 -6.08
CA PRO A 323 21.94 14.87 -7.15
C PRO A 323 20.57 15.36 -6.66
N PHE A 324 19.89 16.20 -7.45
CA PHE A 324 18.55 16.68 -7.18
C PHE A 324 17.76 16.86 -8.46
N ASP A 325 16.44 16.71 -8.35
CA ASP A 325 15.47 16.89 -9.43
C ASP A 325 14.79 18.27 -9.36
N ALA A 326 13.86 18.53 -10.29
CA ALA A 326 13.03 19.73 -10.27
C ALA A 326 12.14 19.72 -9.01
N HIS A 327 12.53 20.49 -8.00
CA HIS A 327 11.80 20.60 -6.76
C HIS A 327 10.62 21.58 -6.87
N VAL A 328 9.46 21.12 -6.39
CA VAL A 328 8.27 21.97 -6.18
C VAL A 328 7.84 21.79 -4.73
N SER A 329 7.76 22.91 -3.99
CA SER A 329 7.34 22.89 -2.59
C SER A 329 5.88 22.42 -2.46
N LYS A 330 5.61 21.68 -1.38
CA LYS A 330 4.27 21.19 -1.04
C LYS A 330 3.98 21.39 0.45
N PRO A 331 2.71 21.58 0.85
CA PRO A 331 2.36 21.70 2.25
C PRO A 331 2.48 20.38 2.99
N PHE A 332 2.90 20.43 4.26
CA PHE A 332 2.73 19.35 5.21
C PHE A 332 1.30 19.42 5.76
N ASN A 333 0.59 18.30 5.70
CA ASN A 333 -0.78 18.17 6.16
C ASN A 333 -1.01 16.78 6.78
N GLU A 334 -2.21 16.53 7.29
CA GLU A 334 -2.56 15.23 7.90
C GLU A 334 -2.38 14.05 6.94
N GLN A 335 -2.59 14.23 5.64
CA GLN A 335 -2.37 13.15 4.65
C GLN A 335 -0.88 12.81 4.50
N GLU A 336 0.00 13.82 4.47
CA GLU A 336 1.45 13.60 4.47
C GLU A 336 1.91 12.97 5.80
N TYR A 337 1.35 13.41 6.93
CA TYR A 337 1.64 12.77 8.22
C TYR A 337 1.30 11.28 8.18
N ARG A 338 0.12 10.89 7.74
CA ARG A 338 -0.32 9.48 7.69
C ARG A 338 0.51 8.63 6.72
N LYS A 339 1.04 9.24 5.66
CA LYS A 339 1.80 8.54 4.60
C LYS A 339 3.19 8.10 5.05
N PHE A 340 3.85 8.88 5.92
CA PHE A 340 5.24 8.64 6.30
C PHE A 340 5.35 8.01 7.69
N LYS A 341 6.30 7.08 7.86
CA LYS A 341 6.58 6.42 9.14
C LYS A 341 7.40 7.28 10.09
N CYS A 342 8.15 8.23 9.56
CA CYS A 342 8.98 9.14 10.33
C CYS A 342 8.84 10.55 9.77
N VAL A 343 8.56 11.51 10.62
CA VAL A 343 8.51 12.93 10.29
C VAL A 343 9.63 13.63 11.03
N ILE A 344 10.54 14.25 10.30
CA ILE A 344 11.72 14.93 10.87
C ILE A 344 11.57 16.44 10.71
N ALA A 345 11.37 17.12 11.82
CA ALA A 345 11.33 18.56 11.89
C ALA A 345 12.77 19.14 11.94
N LEU A 346 13.01 20.24 11.22
CA LEU A 346 14.33 20.86 11.11
C LEU A 346 14.63 21.84 12.26
N ASP A 347 13.60 22.27 12.99
CA ASP A 347 13.71 23.13 14.18
C ASP A 347 12.51 22.91 15.11
N GLU A 348 12.60 23.47 16.32
CA GLU A 348 11.58 23.36 17.37
C GLU A 348 10.22 23.95 16.97
N ASP A 349 10.21 25.06 16.21
CA ASP A 349 8.97 25.67 15.76
C ASP A 349 8.25 24.75 14.77
N MET A 350 8.99 24.11 13.89
CA MET A 350 8.44 23.14 12.94
C MET A 350 8.01 21.85 13.64
N LEU A 351 8.71 21.43 14.69
CA LEU A 351 8.26 20.31 15.52
C LEU A 351 6.89 20.59 16.14
N ARG A 352 6.72 21.76 16.79
CA ARG A 352 5.45 22.17 17.39
C ARG A 352 4.34 22.28 16.34
N LEU A 353 4.64 22.89 15.18
CA LEU A 353 3.66 23.10 14.12
C LEU A 353 3.27 21.78 13.45
N ALA A 354 4.21 20.89 13.19
CA ALA A 354 3.93 19.56 12.63
C ALA A 354 3.06 18.73 13.58
N LYS A 355 3.31 18.77 14.90
CA LYS A 355 2.43 18.15 15.91
C LYS A 355 1.03 18.74 15.89
N LYS A 356 0.88 20.07 15.78
CA LYS A 356 -0.44 20.70 15.67
C LYS A 356 -1.18 20.27 14.40
N ILE A 357 -0.52 20.23 13.24
CA ILE A 357 -1.09 19.81 11.96
C ILE A 357 -1.53 18.34 11.99
N SER A 358 -0.79 17.47 12.68
CA SER A 358 -1.08 16.04 12.79
C SER A 358 -2.10 15.67 13.87
N GLY A 359 -2.66 16.65 14.59
CA GLY A 359 -3.58 16.38 15.69
C GLY A 359 -2.90 15.91 16.98
N GLY A 360 -1.66 16.33 17.24
CA GLY A 360 -0.91 16.03 18.46
C GLY A 360 0.08 14.86 18.34
N ASP A 361 0.39 14.43 17.11
CA ASP A 361 1.29 13.29 16.84
C ASP A 361 0.81 11.94 17.43
N PRO A 362 -0.41 11.48 17.08
CA PRO A 362 -1.02 10.29 17.69
C PRO A 362 -0.19 9.00 17.50
N ASP A 363 0.68 8.96 16.49
CA ASP A 363 1.54 7.79 16.19
C ASP A 363 2.95 7.93 16.81
N ASN A 364 3.23 9.03 17.52
CA ASN A 364 4.53 9.34 18.14
C ASN A 364 5.72 9.19 17.17
N LYS A 365 5.60 9.75 15.97
CA LYS A 365 6.58 9.59 14.88
C LYS A 365 7.22 10.90 14.40
N ILE A 366 6.87 12.05 15.04
CA ILE A 366 7.48 13.34 14.75
C ILE A 366 8.67 13.55 15.70
N ARG A 367 9.85 13.73 15.11
CA ARG A 367 11.11 13.91 15.83
C ARG A 367 11.82 15.16 15.33
N LEU A 368 12.67 15.74 16.17
CA LEU A 368 13.56 16.81 15.77
C LEU A 368 14.83 16.21 15.16
N LEU A 369 15.37 16.79 14.09
CA LEU A 369 16.61 16.32 13.46
C LEU A 369 17.80 16.40 14.43
N THR A 370 17.80 17.40 15.30
CA THR A 370 18.85 17.65 16.29
C THR A 370 18.85 16.67 17.46
N ASP A 371 17.68 16.07 17.81
CA ASP A 371 17.58 15.07 18.89
C ASP A 371 18.24 13.72 18.52
N LEU A 372 18.63 13.56 17.25
CA LEU A 372 19.29 12.35 16.79
C LEU A 372 20.77 12.31 17.13
N ASN A 373 21.36 13.41 17.61
CA ASN A 373 22.79 13.52 17.90
C ASN A 373 23.02 13.88 19.37
N GLU A 374 24.09 13.34 19.94
CA GLU A 374 24.55 13.66 21.29
C GLU A 374 25.16 15.07 21.41
N HIS A 375 25.36 15.77 20.27
CA HIS A 375 25.87 17.14 20.22
C HIS A 375 24.71 18.11 20.00
N GLU A 376 24.76 19.29 20.62
CA GLU A 376 23.82 20.39 20.41
C GLU A 376 23.85 20.89 18.97
N LEU A 377 23.13 20.20 18.06
CA LEU A 377 22.90 20.68 16.72
C LEU A 377 21.75 21.69 16.73
N LYS A 378 21.91 22.81 16.02
CA LYS A 378 20.85 23.79 15.84
C LYS A 378 20.79 24.17 14.36
N VAL A 379 19.84 23.57 13.64
CA VAL A 379 19.65 23.90 12.22
C VAL A 379 18.92 25.25 12.09
N GLU A 380 19.70 26.32 12.15
CA GLU A 380 19.18 27.67 11.94
C GLU A 380 18.68 27.85 10.50
N ASP A 381 17.67 28.75 10.33
CA ASP A 381 17.16 29.00 8.97
C ASP A 381 18.13 29.88 8.19
N PRO A 382 18.80 29.35 7.15
CA PRO A 382 19.77 30.13 6.37
C PRO A 382 19.12 31.24 5.54
N PHE A 383 17.78 31.27 5.45
CA PHE A 383 17.06 32.41 4.88
C PHE A 383 17.25 33.68 5.73
N HIS A 384 17.36 33.53 7.07
CA HIS A 384 17.57 34.62 8.00
C HIS A 384 19.04 34.89 8.30
N THR A 385 19.85 33.82 8.41
CA THR A 385 21.27 33.97 8.79
C THR A 385 22.20 34.21 7.60
N GLY A 386 21.80 33.83 6.40
CA GLY A 386 22.65 33.82 5.21
C GLY A 386 23.65 32.65 5.18
N ASP A 387 23.77 31.87 6.25
CA ASP A 387 24.79 30.80 6.39
C ASP A 387 24.25 29.44 5.91
N TYR A 388 24.22 29.27 4.60
CA TYR A 388 23.83 28.02 3.96
C TYR A 388 24.85 26.89 4.16
N GLU A 389 26.11 27.24 4.37
CA GLU A 389 27.17 26.26 4.58
C GLU A 389 27.02 25.55 5.91
N LYS A 390 26.78 26.32 6.99
CA LYS A 390 26.51 25.78 8.32
C LYS A 390 25.25 24.92 8.32
N ALA A 391 24.16 25.45 7.75
CA ALA A 391 22.91 24.69 7.65
C ALA A 391 23.07 23.35 6.88
N TYR A 392 23.83 23.34 5.78
CA TYR A 392 24.13 22.12 5.04
C TYR A 392 24.89 21.10 5.90
N ALA A 393 25.95 21.55 6.61
CA ALA A 393 26.77 20.67 7.45
C ALA A 393 25.94 20.03 8.58
N GLU A 394 25.12 20.82 9.26
CA GLU A 394 24.25 20.34 10.35
C GLU A 394 23.17 19.37 9.85
N ILE A 395 22.53 19.69 8.72
CA ILE A 395 21.54 18.80 8.09
C ILE A 395 22.20 17.48 7.66
N LYS A 396 23.40 17.53 7.06
CA LYS A 396 24.14 16.34 6.65
C LYS A 396 24.46 15.44 7.85
N LEU A 397 24.93 16.03 8.94
CA LEU A 397 25.25 15.27 10.16
C LEU A 397 23.98 14.59 10.72
N GLY A 398 22.86 15.32 10.83
CA GLY A 398 21.57 14.73 11.24
C GLY A 398 21.10 13.60 10.33
N CYS A 399 21.23 13.75 9.01
CA CYS A 399 20.91 12.69 8.05
C CYS A 399 21.81 11.45 8.21
N MET A 400 23.12 11.63 8.49
CA MET A 400 24.03 10.51 8.73
C MET A 400 23.68 9.73 9.99
N THR A 401 23.30 10.42 11.06
CA THR A 401 22.83 9.77 12.31
C THR A 401 21.54 9.01 12.06
N LEU A 402 20.58 9.61 11.37
CA LEU A 402 19.33 8.95 11.00
C LEU A 402 19.58 7.69 10.14
N LEU A 403 20.51 7.76 9.17
CA LEU A 403 20.91 6.59 8.39
C LEU A 403 21.50 5.49 9.27
N THR A 404 22.32 5.84 10.27
CA THR A 404 22.92 4.89 11.20
C THR A 404 21.83 4.18 12.03
N GLU A 405 20.80 4.88 12.48
CA GLU A 405 19.64 4.28 13.16
C GLU A 405 18.87 3.31 12.24
N LEU A 406 18.69 3.66 10.97
CA LEU A 406 18.05 2.80 9.99
C LEU A 406 18.81 1.50 9.71
N LEU A 407 20.13 1.55 9.76
CA LEU A 407 21.00 0.38 9.53
C LEU A 407 21.06 -0.58 10.74
N LYS A 408 20.71 -0.11 11.94
CA LYS A 408 20.68 -0.94 13.18
C LYS A 408 19.39 -1.77 13.32
N LYS A 409 18.35 -1.45 12.55
CA LYS A 409 17.05 -2.16 12.54
C LYS A 409 17.03 -3.21 11.41
#